data_2c404b3defa8a003323145849f9f42be
#
_entry.id   2c404b3defa8a003323145849f9f42be
#
_cell.length_a   1.000
_cell.length_b   1.000
_cell.length_c   1.000
_cell.angle_alpha   90.00
_cell.angle_beta   90.00
_cell.angle_gamma   90.00
#
_symmetry.space_group_name_H-M   'P 1'
#
loop_
_entity.id
_entity.type
_entity.pdbx_description
1 polymer ?
#
loop_
_entity_poly.entity_id
_entity_poly.type
_entity_poly.pdbx_seq_one_letter_code
_entity_poly.pdbx_strand_id
1 'polypeptide(L)'
;MKTGLVLEGGAMRGMFTAGVLDVLMEHGITVDGAIGVSAGAVFGCNYKSHQIGRTIRYSTEYCKDKRYASFGNLLRTGNLYSEQFCYHTVPEKLDPFDTEAFRENPMDFFVVC
;
A
#
# COMPACT_ATOMS: atom_id res chain seq x y z
N MET A 1 -27.15 5.51 3.76
CA MET A 1 -26.33 4.75 4.72
C MET A 1 -24.86 4.95 4.36
N LYS A 2 -24.05 5.23 5.34
CA LYS A 2 -22.59 5.32 5.14
C LYS A 2 -21.92 3.99 5.39
N THR A 3 -20.94 3.67 4.56
CA THR A 3 -20.17 2.42 4.64
C THR A 3 -18.73 2.72 4.96
N GLY A 4 -18.18 2.02 5.94
CA GLY A 4 -16.79 2.13 6.34
C GLY A 4 -16.02 0.83 6.14
N LEU A 5 -14.73 0.94 5.90
CA LEU A 5 -13.82 -0.19 5.74
C LEU A 5 -12.70 -0.10 6.78
N VAL A 6 -12.50 -1.18 7.52
CA VAL A 6 -11.43 -1.28 8.52
C VAL A 6 -10.38 -2.28 8.03
N LEU A 7 -9.15 -1.81 7.89
CA LEU A 7 -8.03 -2.58 7.37
C LEU A 7 -7.01 -2.81 8.48
N GLU A 8 -6.93 -4.05 8.95
CA GLU A 8 -6.02 -4.41 10.03
C GLU A 8 -4.53 -4.36 9.60
N GLY A 9 -3.65 -4.23 10.59
CA GLY A 9 -2.23 -4.44 10.43
C GLY A 9 -1.89 -5.93 10.34
N GLY A 10 -0.69 -6.25 9.91
CA GLY A 10 -0.24 -7.64 9.84
C GLY A 10 0.86 -7.91 8.83
N ALA A 11 1.59 -6.89 8.43
CA ALA A 11 2.70 -6.99 7.46
C ALA A 11 2.28 -7.80 6.22
N MET A 12 3.01 -8.85 5.87
CA MET A 12 2.74 -9.63 4.65
C MET A 12 1.40 -10.39 4.67
N ARG A 13 0.77 -10.59 5.83
CA ARG A 13 -0.60 -11.13 5.90
C ARG A 13 -1.62 -10.19 5.24
N GLY A 14 -1.30 -8.91 5.16
CA GLY A 14 -2.09 -7.92 4.43
C GLY A 14 -2.22 -8.19 2.92
N MET A 15 -1.46 -9.13 2.36
CA MET A 15 -1.63 -9.56 0.97
C MET A 15 -3.02 -10.15 0.71
N PHE A 16 -3.62 -10.80 1.70
CA PHE A 16 -5.02 -11.23 1.62
C PHE A 16 -5.95 -10.01 1.51
N THR A 17 -5.73 -9.01 2.35
CA THR A 17 -6.47 -7.74 2.28
C THR A 17 -6.31 -7.07 0.93
N ALA A 18 -5.08 -7.04 0.38
CA ALA A 18 -4.82 -6.48 -0.94
C ALA A 18 -5.62 -7.17 -2.05
N GLY A 19 -5.69 -8.49 -2.02
CA GLY A 19 -6.51 -9.26 -2.96
C GLY A 19 -8.00 -8.93 -2.86
N VAL A 20 -8.52 -8.80 -1.65
CA VAL A 20 -9.92 -8.39 -1.42
C VAL A 20 -10.18 -6.98 -1.96
N LEU A 21 -9.27 -6.04 -1.68
CA LEU A 21 -9.39 -4.66 -2.17
C LEU A 21 -9.38 -4.59 -3.70
N ASP A 22 -8.55 -5.38 -4.35
CA ASP A 22 -8.51 -5.46 -5.82
C ASP A 22 -9.86 -5.93 -6.39
N VAL A 23 -10.45 -6.96 -5.80
CA VAL A 23 -11.78 -7.45 -6.20
C VAL A 23 -12.86 -6.39 -5.99
N LEU A 24 -12.83 -5.67 -4.87
CA LEU A 24 -13.76 -4.56 -4.64
C LEU A 24 -13.63 -3.47 -5.72
N MET A 25 -12.41 -3.11 -6.08
CA MET A 25 -12.16 -2.13 -7.13
C MET A 25 -12.62 -2.62 -8.50
N GLU A 26 -12.35 -3.87 -8.85
CA GLU A 26 -12.78 -4.48 -10.11
C GLU A 26 -14.30 -4.50 -10.27
N HIS A 27 -15.04 -4.62 -9.18
CA HIS A 27 -16.50 -4.62 -9.17
C HIS A 27 -17.11 -3.22 -8.94
N GLY A 28 -16.28 -2.18 -8.90
CA GLY A 28 -16.76 -0.81 -8.71
C GLY A 28 -17.37 -0.55 -7.33
N ILE A 29 -17.03 -1.35 -6.33
CA ILE A 29 -17.53 -1.19 -4.97
C ILE A 29 -16.74 -0.07 -4.28
N THR A 30 -17.45 0.93 -3.80
CA THR A 30 -16.89 2.09 -3.11
C THR A 30 -17.40 2.17 -1.67
N VAL A 31 -16.63 2.83 -0.82
CA VAL A 31 -16.99 3.10 0.58
C VAL A 31 -16.86 4.58 0.87
N ASP A 32 -17.54 5.06 1.91
CA ASP A 32 -17.50 6.47 2.31
C ASP A 32 -16.22 6.81 3.08
N GLY A 33 -15.67 5.85 3.81
CA GLY A 33 -14.44 6.05 4.56
C GLY A 33 -13.72 4.74 4.84
N ALA A 34 -12.42 4.82 5.02
CA ALA A 34 -11.60 3.70 5.42
C ALA A 34 -10.59 4.10 6.50
N ILE A 35 -10.30 3.17 7.39
CA ILE A 35 -9.24 3.31 8.38
C ILE A 35 -8.27 2.15 8.23
N GLY A 36 -6.99 2.46 8.06
CA GLY A 36 -5.94 1.48 7.90
C GLY A 36 -4.89 1.55 9.00
N VAL A 37 -4.49 0.38 9.49
CA VAL A 37 -3.47 0.23 10.52
C VAL A 37 -2.25 -0.45 9.91
N SER A 38 -1.04 0.15 10.03
CA SER A 38 0.21 -0.44 9.54
C SER A 38 0.09 -0.86 8.05
N ALA A 39 0.26 -2.15 7.74
CA ALA A 39 0.09 -2.69 6.38
C ALA A 39 -1.28 -2.34 5.78
N GLY A 40 -2.34 -2.31 6.58
CA GLY A 40 -3.67 -1.90 6.14
C GLY A 40 -3.71 -0.46 5.64
N ALA A 41 -2.94 0.44 6.23
CA ALA A 41 -2.80 1.81 5.75
C ALA A 41 -2.04 1.87 4.42
N VAL A 42 -0.91 1.16 4.34
CA VAL A 42 -0.08 1.10 3.11
C VAL A 42 -0.86 0.52 1.94
N PHE A 43 -1.62 -0.53 2.17
CA PHE A 43 -2.37 -1.20 1.10
C PHE A 43 -3.68 -0.47 0.78
N GLY A 44 -4.33 0.08 1.80
CA GLY A 44 -5.58 0.83 1.64
C GLY A 44 -5.43 2.11 0.81
N CYS A 45 -4.26 2.75 0.81
CA CYS A 45 -4.05 3.93 -0.03
C CYS A 45 -4.19 3.60 -1.53
N ASN A 46 -3.87 2.37 -1.95
CA ASN A 46 -4.06 1.93 -3.33
C ASN A 46 -5.54 1.72 -3.68
N TYR A 47 -6.37 1.37 -2.71
CA TYR A 47 -7.81 1.33 -2.88
C TYR A 47 -8.38 2.75 -3.10
N LYS A 48 -7.97 3.70 -2.30
CA LYS A 48 -8.39 5.10 -2.48
C LYS A 48 -7.89 5.70 -3.81
N SER A 49 -6.67 5.38 -4.25
CA SER A 49 -6.15 5.83 -5.54
C SER A 49 -6.65 5.00 -6.74
N HIS A 50 -7.47 3.99 -6.50
CA HIS A 50 -8.01 3.09 -7.52
C HIS A 50 -6.94 2.41 -8.38
N GLN A 51 -5.88 1.94 -7.75
CA GLN A 51 -4.75 1.28 -8.44
C GLN A 51 -4.80 -0.24 -8.24
N ILE A 52 -5.61 -0.91 -9.06
CA ILE A 52 -5.82 -2.35 -9.03
C ILE A 52 -4.50 -3.08 -9.26
N GLY A 53 -4.20 -4.08 -8.42
CA GLY A 53 -3.03 -4.93 -8.50
C GLY A 53 -1.71 -4.28 -8.05
N ARG A 54 -1.69 -2.98 -7.77
CA ARG A 54 -0.46 -2.28 -7.42
C ARG A 54 0.20 -2.84 -6.17
N THR A 55 -0.57 -3.10 -5.10
CA THR A 55 -0.05 -3.67 -3.86
C THR A 55 0.62 -5.01 -4.11
N ILE A 56 -0.04 -5.90 -4.86
CA ILE A 56 0.47 -7.23 -5.16
C ILE A 56 1.73 -7.12 -6.03
N ARG A 57 1.73 -6.25 -7.04
CA ARG A 57 2.91 -6.03 -7.91
C ARG A 57 4.14 -5.64 -7.10
N TYR A 58 4.11 -4.56 -6.35
CA TYR A 58 5.31 -4.12 -5.65
C TYR A 58 5.70 -5.06 -4.51
N SER A 59 4.75 -5.74 -3.88
CA SER A 59 5.06 -6.71 -2.82
C SER A 59 5.69 -8.00 -3.35
N THR A 60 5.36 -8.42 -4.56
CA THR A 60 5.91 -9.65 -5.15
C THR A 60 7.16 -9.39 -6.01
N GLU A 61 7.19 -8.32 -6.77
CA GLU A 61 8.29 -8.00 -7.68
C GLU A 61 9.50 -7.42 -6.96
N TYR A 62 9.27 -6.52 -6.01
CA TYR A 62 10.36 -5.78 -5.36
C TYR A 62 10.79 -6.34 -4.01
N CYS A 63 10.03 -7.23 -3.38
CA CYS A 63 10.44 -7.83 -2.10
C CYS A 63 11.71 -8.68 -2.20
N LYS A 64 12.03 -9.20 -3.37
CA LYS A 64 13.26 -9.96 -3.65
C LYS A 64 14.43 -9.09 -4.11
N ASP A 65 14.19 -7.83 -4.37
CA ASP A 65 15.23 -6.89 -4.80
C ASP A 65 16.17 -6.58 -3.62
N LYS A 66 17.48 -6.70 -3.86
CA LYS A 66 18.51 -6.39 -2.84
C LYS A 66 18.44 -4.94 -2.36
N ARG A 67 17.86 -4.05 -3.15
CA ARG A 67 17.61 -2.65 -2.78
C ARG A 67 16.47 -2.53 -1.76
N TYR A 68 15.53 -3.47 -1.77
CA TYR A 68 14.40 -3.52 -0.83
C TYR A 68 14.87 -3.87 0.59
N ALA A 69 15.61 -4.97 0.74
CA ALA A 69 16.14 -5.41 2.03
C ALA A 69 17.48 -6.15 1.83
N SER A 70 18.47 -5.79 2.63
CA SER A 70 19.76 -6.48 2.61
C SER A 70 20.53 -6.27 3.92
N PHE A 71 21.41 -7.23 4.22
CA PHE A 71 22.37 -7.07 5.32
C PHE A 71 23.33 -5.88 5.10
N GLY A 72 23.63 -5.54 3.85
CA GLY A 72 24.40 -4.35 3.52
C GLY A 72 23.69 -3.05 3.94
N ASN A 73 22.37 -2.98 3.78
CA ASN A 73 21.58 -1.87 4.28
C ASN A 73 21.64 -1.81 5.81
N LEU A 74 21.48 -2.94 6.48
CA LEU A 74 21.55 -3.01 7.94
C LEU A 74 22.88 -2.47 8.48
N LEU A 75 23.99 -2.88 7.88
CA LEU A 75 25.33 -2.44 8.31
C LEU A 75 25.57 -0.94 8.04
N ARG A 76 25.01 -0.42 6.94
CA ARG A 76 25.24 0.98 6.54
C ARG A 76 24.30 1.97 7.21
N THR A 77 23.05 1.60 7.43
CA THR A 77 21.99 2.53 7.87
C THR A 77 21.35 2.15 9.20
N GLY A 78 21.63 0.96 9.71
CA GLY A 78 20.95 0.41 10.89
C GLY A 78 19.59 -0.21 10.59
N ASN A 79 19.11 -0.13 9.34
CA ASN A 79 17.82 -0.67 8.90
C ASN A 79 18.01 -1.78 7.88
N LEU A 80 17.33 -2.90 8.08
CA LEU A 80 17.34 -4.02 7.14
C LEU A 80 16.67 -3.62 5.80
N TYR A 81 15.59 -2.87 5.87
CA TYR A 81 14.84 -2.38 4.73
C TYR A 81 15.34 -1.00 4.28
N SER A 82 15.38 -0.79 2.97
CA SER A 82 15.75 0.51 2.42
C SER A 82 14.56 1.45 2.37
N GLU A 83 14.55 2.44 3.24
CA GLU A 83 13.55 3.51 3.25
C GLU A 83 13.52 4.26 1.90
N GLN A 84 14.70 4.62 1.39
CA GLN A 84 14.83 5.28 0.09
C GLN A 84 14.21 4.47 -1.05
N PHE A 85 14.41 3.16 -1.07
CA PHE A 85 13.85 2.30 -2.10
C PHE A 85 12.34 2.15 -1.96
N CYS A 86 11.86 1.85 -0.75
CA CYS A 86 10.45 1.55 -0.50
C CYS A 86 9.54 2.78 -0.62
N TYR A 87 9.99 3.94 -0.12
CA TYR A 87 9.15 5.14 -0.04
C TYR A 87 9.40 6.19 -1.12
N HIS A 88 10.50 6.07 -1.86
CA HIS A 88 10.84 6.99 -2.94
C HIS A 88 10.98 6.29 -4.28
N THR A 89 11.89 5.32 -4.39
CA THR A 89 12.17 4.71 -5.70
C THR A 89 10.97 3.95 -6.26
N VAL A 90 10.29 3.14 -5.44
CA VAL A 90 9.12 2.37 -5.89
C VAL A 90 7.95 3.28 -6.24
N PRO A 91 7.46 4.16 -5.33
CA PRO A 91 6.28 4.97 -5.63
C PRO A 91 6.50 6.09 -6.63
N GLU A 92 7.75 6.53 -6.84
CA GLU A 92 8.04 7.63 -7.76
C GLU A 92 8.46 7.15 -9.16
N LYS A 93 9.10 5.99 -9.28
CA LYS A 93 9.74 5.55 -10.52
C LYS A 93 9.33 4.17 -11.01
N LEU A 94 9.28 3.18 -10.14
CA LEU A 94 9.09 1.78 -10.52
C LEU A 94 7.61 1.39 -10.64
N ASP A 95 6.80 1.79 -9.70
CA ASP A 95 5.35 1.59 -9.71
C ASP A 95 4.67 2.87 -9.18
N PRO A 96 4.53 3.91 -10.04
CA PRO A 96 4.11 5.23 -9.60
C PRO A 96 2.79 5.23 -8.84
N PHE A 97 2.79 5.93 -7.70
CA PHE A 97 1.58 6.16 -6.92
C PHE A 97 0.79 7.32 -7.52
N ASP A 98 -0.48 7.08 -7.80
CA ASP A 98 -1.37 8.10 -8.35
C ASP A 98 -1.89 9.02 -7.25
N THR A 99 -1.09 10.02 -6.92
CA THR A 99 -1.39 11.03 -5.89
C THR A 99 -2.63 11.84 -6.25
N GLU A 100 -2.83 12.14 -7.52
CA GLU A 100 -3.97 12.92 -8.00
C GLU A 100 -5.27 12.15 -7.81
N ALA A 101 -5.35 10.90 -8.25
CA ALA A 101 -6.51 10.05 -8.02
C ALA A 101 -6.81 9.87 -6.52
N PHE A 102 -5.78 9.75 -5.69
CA PHE A 102 -5.93 9.68 -4.25
C PHE A 102 -6.57 10.95 -3.67
N ARG A 103 -6.16 12.12 -4.14
CA ARG A 103 -6.71 13.41 -3.69
C ARG A 103 -8.14 13.65 -4.18
N GLU A 104 -8.44 13.26 -5.41
CA GLU A 104 -9.75 13.46 -6.03
C GLU A 104 -10.83 12.54 -5.48
N ASN A 105 -10.47 11.38 -4.96
CA ASN A 105 -11.43 10.47 -4.35
C ASN A 105 -12.00 11.04 -3.05
N PRO A 106 -13.32 11.27 -2.95
CA PRO A 106 -13.94 11.88 -1.76
C PRO A 106 -13.97 10.99 -0.53
N MET A 107 -13.55 9.72 -0.64
CA MET A 107 -13.48 8.79 0.48
C MET A 107 -12.54 9.31 1.58
N ASP A 108 -13.05 9.38 2.81
CA ASP A 108 -12.19 9.67 3.96
C ASP A 108 -11.21 8.53 4.22
N PHE A 109 -9.96 8.86 4.49
CA PHE A 109 -8.94 7.85 4.75
C PHE A 109 -8.10 8.20 5.99
N PHE A 110 -8.19 7.34 6.99
CA PHE A 110 -7.51 7.50 8.27
C PHE A 110 -6.35 6.50 8.38
N VAL A 111 -5.20 6.98 8.83
CA VAL A 111 -4.01 6.18 9.03
C VAL A 111 -3.71 6.09 10.52
N VAL A 112 -3.56 4.86 10.99
CA VAL A 112 -3.14 4.57 12.37
C VAL A 112 -1.75 3.94 12.35
N CYS A 113 -0.84 4.58 13.05
CA CYS A 113 0.54 4.10 13.21
C CYS A 113 0.73 3.30 14.49
#